data_14b8889621460d16357283eefb8633c9
#
_entry.id   14b8889621460d16357283eefb8633c9
#
_cell.length_a   1.000
_cell.length_b   1.000
_cell.length_c   1.000
_cell.angle_alpha   90.00
_cell.angle_beta   90.00
_cell.angle_gamma   90.00
#
_symmetry.space_group_name_H-M   'P 1'
#
loop_
_entity.id
_entity.type
_entity.pdbx_description
1 polymer ?
#
loop_
_entity_poly.entity_id
_entity_poly.type
_entity_poly.pdbx_seq_one_letter_code
_entity_poly.pdbx_strand_id
1 'polypeptide(L)'
;MGNIDLTAMYKITTAERMLDNLVVEYEKLADPRLPACSRKAGSLLETCCTIMDLKGVGITKVSSVYSYVRQASAISQNYYPERLGRLYLINAPWGFSTVFSVVKGWLDPVTVEKIHVLGTGYQKELLDQVPAENLPKIFGGTCDCPGGCALSDEGPWTDPQWAKPAKWQLPADDKDAIDNTSTNPATIPDSGERGEKAVEAPLTGQDAADEIRSAPAYQ
;
A
#
# COMPACT_ATOMS: atom_id res chain seq x y z
N MET A 1 -12.20 -1.28 6.75
CA MET A 1 -12.76 -0.73 5.49
C MET A 1 -14.28 -0.89 5.39
N GLY A 2 -14.87 -1.98 5.77
CA GLY A 2 -16.31 -2.24 5.57
C GLY A 2 -17.29 -1.29 6.27
N ASN A 3 -16.83 -0.57 7.27
CA ASN A 3 -17.63 0.43 7.99
C ASN A 3 -17.55 1.84 7.37
N ILE A 4 -16.85 2.00 6.24
CA ILE A 4 -16.78 3.30 5.56
C ILE A 4 -18.15 3.59 4.91
N ASP A 5 -18.75 4.71 5.29
CA ASP A 5 -19.90 5.25 4.59
C ASP A 5 -19.41 6.08 3.39
N LEU A 6 -19.42 5.45 2.22
CA LEU A 6 -18.99 6.08 0.97
C LEU A 6 -19.82 7.32 0.65
N THR A 7 -21.13 7.32 0.97
CA THR A 7 -22.02 8.46 0.72
C THR A 7 -21.62 9.66 1.58
N ALA A 8 -21.33 9.42 2.86
CA ALA A 8 -20.85 10.47 3.75
C ALA A 8 -19.44 10.94 3.33
N MET A 9 -18.56 10.01 2.94
CA MET A 9 -17.21 10.33 2.50
C MET A 9 -17.21 11.23 1.25
N TYR A 10 -17.99 10.91 0.24
CA TYR A 10 -18.08 11.72 -0.99
C TYR A 10 -18.78 13.09 -0.82
N LYS A 11 -19.37 13.36 0.36
CA LYS A 11 -19.82 14.72 0.72
C LYS A 11 -18.67 15.64 1.13
N ILE A 12 -17.56 15.09 1.58
CA ILE A 12 -16.41 15.84 2.13
C ILE A 12 -15.15 15.75 1.28
N THR A 13 -15.06 14.75 0.37
CA THR A 13 -13.89 14.58 -0.51
C THR A 13 -14.32 14.03 -1.87
N THR A 14 -13.41 14.08 -2.85
CA THR A 14 -13.58 13.51 -4.19
C THR A 14 -12.60 12.35 -4.41
N ALA A 15 -12.85 11.50 -5.41
CA ALA A 15 -11.93 10.43 -5.79
C ALA A 15 -10.54 10.98 -6.17
N GLU A 16 -10.47 12.11 -6.86
CA GLU A 16 -9.22 12.80 -7.22
C GLU A 16 -8.41 13.16 -5.97
N ARG A 17 -9.05 13.86 -5.01
CA ARG A 17 -8.36 14.22 -3.76
C ARG A 17 -7.91 13.01 -2.95
N MET A 18 -8.61 11.89 -3.05
CA MET A 18 -8.18 10.64 -2.42
C MET A 18 -6.94 10.08 -3.13
N LEU A 19 -6.86 10.17 -4.46
CA LEU A 19 -5.67 9.77 -5.22
C LEU A 19 -4.49 10.72 -4.95
N ASP A 20 -4.72 12.03 -4.88
CA ASP A 20 -3.69 13.00 -4.47
C ASP A 20 -3.13 12.67 -3.08
N ASN A 21 -4.01 12.36 -2.12
CA ASN A 21 -3.58 11.95 -0.79
C ASN A 21 -2.78 10.63 -0.82
N LEU A 22 -3.16 9.68 -1.68
CA LEU A 22 -2.40 8.44 -1.87
C LEU A 22 -0.97 8.75 -2.35
N VAL A 23 -0.82 9.66 -3.33
CA VAL A 23 0.50 10.10 -3.81
C VAL A 23 1.30 10.74 -2.66
N VAL A 24 0.68 11.63 -1.87
CA VAL A 24 1.34 12.24 -0.69
C VAL A 24 1.83 11.17 0.29
N GLU A 25 1.05 10.13 0.54
CA GLU A 25 1.48 9.04 1.45
C GLU A 25 2.61 8.18 0.83
N TYR A 26 2.64 7.97 -0.49
CA TYR A 26 3.77 7.32 -1.16
C TYR A 26 5.05 8.16 -1.10
N GLU A 27 4.95 9.48 -1.27
CA GLU A 27 6.10 10.39 -1.13
C GLU A 27 6.64 10.35 0.30
N LYS A 28 5.77 10.43 1.32
CA LYS A 28 6.18 10.28 2.72
C LYS A 28 6.80 8.91 3.02
N LEU A 29 6.31 7.85 2.38
CA LEU A 29 6.88 6.51 2.52
C LEU A 29 8.29 6.48 1.94
N ALA A 30 8.48 7.02 0.74
CA ALA A 30 9.76 7.06 0.05
C ALA A 30 10.79 7.92 0.82
N ASP A 31 10.36 9.08 1.32
CA ASP A 31 11.16 10.01 2.12
C ASP A 31 10.24 10.89 3.00
N PRO A 32 10.30 10.83 4.34
CA PRO A 32 11.44 10.39 5.17
C PRO A 32 11.31 8.98 5.80
N ARG A 33 10.16 8.25 5.62
CA ARG A 33 9.85 7.07 6.44
C ARG A 33 10.82 5.91 6.21
N LEU A 34 10.96 5.41 4.99
CA LEU A 34 11.88 4.29 4.67
C LEU A 34 13.35 4.62 4.95
N PRO A 35 13.87 5.82 4.64
CA PRO A 35 15.21 6.22 5.05
C PRO A 35 15.43 6.22 6.57
N ALA A 36 14.46 6.66 7.36
CA ALA A 36 14.54 6.60 8.82
C ALA A 36 14.53 5.16 9.35
N CYS A 37 13.68 4.31 8.78
CA CYS A 37 13.66 2.87 9.08
C CYS A 37 15.00 2.21 8.74
N SER A 38 15.59 2.55 7.59
CA SER A 38 16.88 2.02 7.15
C SER A 38 18.00 2.42 8.11
N ARG A 39 18.02 3.68 8.57
CA ARG A 39 19.01 4.14 9.58
C ARG A 39 18.88 3.38 10.89
N LYS A 40 17.65 3.16 11.37
CA LYS A 40 17.40 2.39 12.60
C LYS A 40 17.79 0.93 12.46
N ALA A 41 17.52 0.31 11.32
CA ALA A 41 17.82 -1.10 11.04
C ALA A 41 19.31 -1.35 10.74
N GLY A 42 20.08 -0.31 10.40
CA GLY A 42 21.47 -0.45 9.93
C GLY A 42 21.58 -1.17 8.57
N SER A 43 20.48 -1.26 7.80
CA SER A 43 20.42 -1.88 6.49
C SER A 43 19.38 -1.19 5.62
N LEU A 44 19.54 -1.25 4.30
CA LEU A 44 18.61 -0.63 3.36
C LEU A 44 17.23 -1.32 3.41
N LEU A 45 16.19 -0.53 3.69
CA LEU A 45 14.79 -0.94 3.63
C LEU A 45 14.07 -0.10 2.58
N GLU A 46 13.53 -0.74 1.56
CA GLU A 46 12.89 -0.09 0.40
C GLU A 46 11.43 -0.47 0.24
N THR A 47 10.96 -1.47 0.96
CA THR A 47 9.61 -2.01 0.83
C THR A 47 8.82 -1.88 2.12
N CYS A 48 7.49 -1.86 2.01
CA CYS A 48 6.56 -1.86 3.14
C CYS A 48 5.73 -3.14 3.20
N CYS A 49 5.28 -3.47 4.42
CA CYS A 49 4.23 -4.46 4.68
C CYS A 49 2.92 -3.71 4.92
N THR A 50 1.91 -3.99 4.10
CA THR A 50 0.60 -3.36 4.21
C THR A 50 -0.44 -4.35 4.72
N ILE A 51 -1.23 -3.95 5.71
CA ILE A 51 -2.36 -4.73 6.21
C ILE A 51 -3.66 -3.98 5.90
N MET A 52 -4.56 -4.62 5.17
CA MET A 52 -5.84 -4.06 4.79
C MET A 52 -6.97 -4.92 5.34
N ASP A 53 -7.71 -4.40 6.32
CA ASP A 53 -8.84 -5.10 6.95
C ASP A 53 -10.11 -4.93 6.11
N LEU A 54 -10.60 -6.04 5.56
CA LEU A 54 -11.82 -6.12 4.75
C LEU A 54 -13.07 -6.44 5.59
N LYS A 55 -12.97 -6.46 6.93
CA LYS A 55 -14.13 -6.71 7.80
C LYS A 55 -15.29 -5.77 7.46
N GLY A 56 -16.46 -6.36 7.18
CA GLY A 56 -17.67 -5.62 6.84
C GLY A 56 -17.73 -5.09 5.39
N VAL A 57 -16.74 -5.39 4.54
CA VAL A 57 -16.82 -5.08 3.10
C VAL A 57 -17.80 -6.05 2.45
N GLY A 58 -18.94 -5.53 1.96
CA GLY A 58 -19.88 -6.30 1.13
C GLY A 58 -19.38 -6.39 -0.31
N ILE A 59 -19.55 -7.55 -0.96
CA ILE A 59 -19.15 -7.74 -2.37
C ILE A 59 -19.85 -6.73 -3.30
N THR A 60 -21.08 -6.36 -2.99
CA THR A 60 -21.83 -5.34 -3.75
C THR A 60 -21.23 -3.94 -3.69
N LYS A 61 -20.44 -3.62 -2.65
CA LYS A 61 -19.74 -2.33 -2.53
C LYS A 61 -18.44 -2.27 -3.37
N VAL A 62 -17.97 -3.40 -3.86
CA VAL A 62 -16.70 -3.45 -4.63
C VAL A 62 -16.82 -2.67 -5.93
N SER A 63 -17.96 -2.75 -6.63
CA SER A 63 -18.19 -2.01 -7.87
C SER A 63 -18.08 -0.49 -7.69
N SER A 64 -18.48 0.04 -6.53
CA SER A 64 -18.42 1.49 -6.26
C SER A 64 -17.01 2.02 -5.99
N VAL A 65 -16.05 1.16 -5.66
CA VAL A 65 -14.64 1.53 -5.44
C VAL A 65 -13.69 1.03 -6.52
N TYR A 66 -14.21 0.28 -7.49
CA TYR A 66 -13.43 -0.37 -8.55
C TYR A 66 -12.55 0.62 -9.33
N SER A 67 -13.14 1.70 -9.83
CA SER A 67 -12.41 2.72 -10.58
C SER A 67 -11.28 3.35 -9.76
N TYR A 68 -11.52 3.61 -8.47
CA TYR A 68 -10.50 4.11 -7.56
C TYR A 68 -9.35 3.10 -7.38
N VAL A 69 -9.67 1.83 -7.12
CA VAL A 69 -8.66 0.78 -6.92
C VAL A 69 -7.80 0.60 -8.17
N ARG A 70 -8.41 0.63 -9.36
CA ARG A 70 -7.68 0.52 -10.64
C ARG A 70 -6.72 1.69 -10.85
N GLN A 71 -7.17 2.92 -10.62
CA GLN A 71 -6.32 4.12 -10.73
C GLN A 71 -5.19 4.10 -9.68
N ALA A 72 -5.50 3.76 -8.43
CA ALA A 72 -4.52 3.62 -7.36
C ALA A 72 -3.47 2.56 -7.71
N SER A 73 -3.87 1.42 -8.27
CA SER A 73 -2.95 0.37 -8.72
C SER A 73 -2.05 0.84 -9.87
N ALA A 74 -2.60 1.58 -10.84
CA ALA A 74 -1.83 2.15 -11.94
C ALA A 74 -0.78 3.17 -11.44
N ILE A 75 -1.17 4.06 -10.52
CA ILE A 75 -0.23 5.01 -9.88
C ILE A 75 0.88 4.24 -9.16
N SER A 76 0.52 3.25 -8.35
CA SER A 76 1.48 2.44 -7.59
C SER A 76 2.50 1.74 -8.50
N GLN A 77 2.04 1.08 -9.56
CA GLN A 77 2.91 0.30 -10.45
C GLN A 77 3.79 1.18 -11.35
N ASN A 78 3.28 2.32 -11.82
CA ASN A 78 4.00 3.14 -12.79
C ASN A 78 4.95 4.16 -12.15
N TYR A 79 4.61 4.68 -10.95
CA TYR A 79 5.37 5.76 -10.32
C TYR A 79 6.11 5.33 -9.06
N TYR A 80 5.65 4.24 -8.40
CA TYR A 80 6.24 3.73 -7.16
C TYR A 80 6.56 2.24 -7.24
N PRO A 81 7.33 1.79 -8.27
CA PRO A 81 7.66 0.38 -8.43
C PRO A 81 8.43 -0.13 -7.21
N GLU A 82 8.31 -1.45 -6.96
CA GLU A 82 9.05 -2.20 -5.92
C GLU A 82 8.88 -1.68 -4.48
N ARG A 83 7.86 -0.86 -4.19
CA ARG A 83 7.58 -0.41 -2.81
C ARG A 83 6.79 -1.41 -1.98
N LEU A 84 6.09 -2.34 -2.62
CA LEU A 84 5.34 -3.38 -1.94
C LEU A 84 6.24 -4.56 -1.59
N GLY A 85 6.45 -4.80 -0.29
CA GLY A 85 7.05 -6.03 0.22
C GLY A 85 6.02 -7.14 0.38
N ARG A 86 4.93 -6.86 1.13
CA ARG A 86 3.79 -7.76 1.32
C ARG A 86 2.50 -6.97 1.49
N LEU A 87 1.39 -7.54 1.03
CA LEU A 87 0.04 -7.03 1.28
C LEU A 87 -0.83 -8.14 1.87
N TYR A 88 -1.34 -7.92 3.06
CA TYR A 88 -2.30 -8.80 3.71
C TYR A 88 -3.70 -8.22 3.61
N LEU A 89 -4.60 -8.89 2.88
CA LEU A 89 -6.03 -8.61 2.84
C LEU A 89 -6.71 -9.52 3.86
N ILE A 90 -6.93 -9.02 5.08
CA ILE A 90 -7.46 -9.81 6.19
C ILE A 90 -8.98 -9.67 6.30
N ASN A 91 -9.64 -10.64 6.97
CA ASN A 91 -11.09 -10.72 7.09
C ASN A 91 -11.80 -10.69 5.72
N ALA A 92 -11.18 -11.28 4.70
CA ALA A 92 -11.78 -11.38 3.37
C ALA A 92 -13.13 -12.10 3.45
N PRO A 93 -14.22 -11.50 2.93
CA PRO A 93 -15.54 -12.13 2.95
C PRO A 93 -15.59 -13.33 2.01
N TRP A 94 -16.55 -14.22 2.25
CA TRP A 94 -16.82 -15.32 1.33
C TRP A 94 -17.08 -14.80 -0.09
N GLY A 95 -16.50 -15.45 -1.10
CA GLY A 95 -16.60 -15.01 -2.50
C GLY A 95 -15.62 -13.89 -2.91
N PHE A 96 -14.79 -13.36 -2.00
CA PHE A 96 -13.79 -12.33 -2.33
C PHE A 96 -12.76 -12.83 -3.37
N SER A 97 -12.53 -14.15 -3.45
CA SER A 97 -11.66 -14.77 -4.44
C SER A 97 -12.05 -14.43 -5.89
N THR A 98 -13.35 -14.32 -6.18
CA THR A 98 -13.85 -13.91 -7.50
C THR A 98 -13.47 -12.45 -7.81
N VAL A 99 -13.66 -11.56 -6.84
CA VAL A 99 -13.25 -10.16 -6.98
C VAL A 99 -11.73 -10.05 -7.18
N PHE A 100 -10.98 -10.79 -6.38
CA PHE A 100 -9.53 -10.78 -6.46
C PHE A 100 -8.99 -11.35 -7.78
N SER A 101 -9.71 -12.31 -8.42
CA SER A 101 -9.31 -12.83 -9.74
C SER A 101 -9.38 -11.78 -10.84
N VAL A 102 -10.32 -10.83 -10.76
CA VAL A 102 -10.37 -9.67 -11.67
C VAL A 102 -9.19 -8.72 -11.39
N VAL A 103 -8.95 -8.40 -10.12
CA VAL A 103 -7.86 -7.51 -9.72
C VAL A 103 -6.49 -8.05 -10.15
N LYS A 104 -6.27 -9.35 -10.05
CA LYS A 104 -5.05 -10.02 -10.52
C LYS A 104 -4.72 -9.74 -11.99
N GLY A 105 -5.75 -9.59 -12.84
CA GLY A 105 -5.57 -9.33 -14.27
C GLY A 105 -4.91 -7.98 -14.59
N TRP A 106 -4.86 -7.05 -13.62
CA TRP A 106 -4.25 -5.72 -13.81
C TRP A 106 -2.87 -5.58 -13.17
N LEU A 107 -2.52 -6.54 -12.32
CA LEU A 107 -1.30 -6.49 -11.55
C LEU A 107 -0.20 -7.29 -12.23
N ASP A 108 1.02 -6.84 -12.03
CA ASP A 108 2.20 -7.62 -12.38
C ASP A 108 2.21 -8.96 -11.58
N PRO A 109 2.59 -10.10 -12.19
CA PRO A 109 2.64 -11.39 -11.52
C PRO A 109 3.47 -11.38 -10.23
N VAL A 110 4.61 -10.70 -10.20
CA VAL A 110 5.46 -10.57 -9.00
C VAL A 110 4.72 -9.81 -7.89
N THR A 111 3.91 -8.80 -8.26
CA THR A 111 3.05 -8.08 -7.30
C THR A 111 1.97 -9.00 -6.74
N VAL A 112 1.37 -9.85 -7.57
CA VAL A 112 0.33 -10.81 -7.12
C VAL A 112 0.88 -11.80 -6.08
N GLU A 113 2.11 -12.28 -6.23
CA GLU A 113 2.78 -13.17 -5.27
C GLU A 113 2.98 -12.54 -3.89
N LYS A 114 3.05 -11.21 -3.82
CA LYS A 114 3.18 -10.44 -2.58
C LYS A 114 1.85 -10.24 -1.84
N ILE A 115 0.70 -10.65 -2.44
CA ILE A 115 -0.65 -10.41 -1.90
C ILE A 115 -1.21 -11.68 -1.28
N HIS A 116 -1.50 -11.61 0.01
CA HIS A 116 -2.07 -12.68 0.82
C HIS A 116 -3.52 -12.37 1.16
N VAL A 117 -4.44 -13.19 0.68
CA VAL A 117 -5.88 -13.05 0.97
C VAL A 117 -6.25 -14.03 2.08
N LEU A 118 -6.59 -13.48 3.25
CA LEU A 118 -6.81 -14.24 4.47
C LEU A 118 -8.22 -14.02 5.02
N GLY A 119 -8.83 -15.09 5.49
CA GLY A 119 -10.09 -15.06 6.22
C GLY A 119 -9.92 -14.55 7.66
N THR A 120 -10.82 -14.97 8.56
CA THR A 120 -10.82 -14.54 9.97
C THR A 120 -9.67 -15.14 10.81
N GLY A 121 -9.03 -16.21 10.34
CA GLY A 121 -7.89 -16.87 11.03
C GLY A 121 -6.52 -16.30 10.68
N TYR A 122 -6.42 -15.05 10.27
CA TYR A 122 -5.22 -14.38 9.73
C TYR A 122 -4.08 -14.17 10.74
N GLN A 123 -4.35 -14.21 12.06
CA GLN A 123 -3.42 -13.79 13.11
C GLN A 123 -2.09 -14.55 13.07
N LYS A 124 -2.16 -15.87 12.88
CA LYS A 124 -0.94 -16.68 12.82
C LYS A 124 0.00 -16.22 11.71
N GLU A 125 -0.53 -16.02 10.51
CA GLU A 125 0.27 -15.62 9.36
C GLU A 125 0.83 -14.20 9.49
N LEU A 126 0.08 -13.27 10.14
CA LEU A 126 0.61 -11.96 10.46
C LEU A 126 1.75 -12.03 11.49
N LEU A 127 1.62 -12.86 12.53
CA LEU A 127 2.64 -13.00 13.57
C LEU A 127 3.89 -13.75 13.08
N ASP A 128 3.76 -14.60 12.08
CA ASP A 128 4.90 -15.24 11.41
C ASP A 128 5.73 -14.19 10.61
N GLN A 129 5.11 -13.08 10.17
CA GLN A 129 5.77 -12.01 9.40
C GLN A 129 6.17 -10.80 10.25
N VAL A 130 5.32 -10.42 11.21
CA VAL A 130 5.47 -9.18 12.00
C VAL A 130 5.61 -9.57 13.47
N PRO A 131 6.72 -9.22 14.16
CA PRO A 131 6.86 -9.43 15.58
C PRO A 131 5.67 -8.85 16.36
N ALA A 132 5.24 -9.54 17.42
CA ALA A 132 4.04 -9.16 18.16
C ALA A 132 4.08 -7.72 18.70
N GLU A 133 5.26 -7.26 19.13
CA GLU A 133 5.49 -5.89 19.61
C GLU A 133 5.33 -4.81 18.54
N ASN A 134 5.43 -5.16 17.26
CA ASN A 134 5.26 -4.26 16.13
C ASN A 134 3.87 -4.41 15.46
N LEU A 135 3.10 -5.41 15.86
CA LEU A 135 1.75 -5.64 15.34
C LEU A 135 0.71 -5.03 16.29
N PRO A 136 -0.21 -4.18 15.79
CA PRO A 136 -1.28 -3.59 16.61
C PRO A 136 -2.13 -4.64 17.34
N LYS A 137 -2.55 -4.33 18.57
CA LYS A 137 -3.44 -5.20 19.38
C LYS A 137 -4.71 -5.61 18.63
N ILE A 138 -5.28 -4.73 17.82
CA ILE A 138 -6.48 -5.00 17.02
C ILE A 138 -6.28 -6.14 16.00
N PHE A 139 -5.04 -6.47 15.66
CA PHE A 139 -4.67 -7.55 14.73
C PHE A 139 -4.03 -8.74 15.43
N GLY A 140 -4.01 -8.76 16.76
CA GLY A 140 -3.50 -9.88 17.57
C GLY A 140 -2.04 -9.70 18.06
N GLY A 141 -1.43 -8.54 17.86
CA GLY A 141 -0.13 -8.18 18.41
C GLY A 141 -0.22 -7.53 19.79
N THR A 142 0.85 -6.86 20.21
CA THR A 142 0.95 -6.16 21.52
C THR A 142 1.20 -4.66 21.38
N CYS A 143 1.41 -4.14 20.17
CA CYS A 143 1.62 -2.71 19.94
C CYS A 143 0.37 -1.89 20.32
N ASP A 144 0.58 -0.82 21.09
CA ASP A 144 -0.46 0.08 21.61
C ASP A 144 0.02 1.52 21.61
N CYS A 145 0.01 2.15 20.44
CA CYS A 145 0.44 3.54 20.30
C CYS A 145 -0.52 4.52 20.98
N PRO A 146 -0.05 5.66 21.50
CA PRO A 146 -0.91 6.71 22.02
C PRO A 146 -1.96 7.16 20.99
N GLY A 147 -3.22 7.19 21.38
CA GLY A 147 -4.33 7.52 20.47
C GLY A 147 -4.75 6.38 19.53
N GLY A 148 -4.10 5.21 19.62
CA GLY A 148 -4.38 4.01 18.82
C GLY A 148 -3.53 3.93 17.54
N CYS A 149 -3.00 2.74 17.26
CA CYS A 149 -2.07 2.50 16.14
C CYS A 149 -2.64 2.88 14.76
N ALA A 150 -3.97 2.83 14.56
CA ALA A 150 -4.60 3.20 13.30
C ALA A 150 -4.57 4.71 13.01
N LEU A 151 -4.36 5.55 14.01
CA LEU A 151 -4.31 7.01 13.92
C LEU A 151 -2.93 7.57 14.27
N SER A 152 -2.02 6.73 14.72
CA SER A 152 -0.66 7.11 15.09
C SER A 152 0.23 7.18 13.86
N ASP A 153 1.10 8.18 13.81
CA ASP A 153 2.22 8.29 12.85
C ASP A 153 3.58 8.00 13.54
N GLU A 154 3.55 7.21 14.60
CA GLU A 154 4.76 6.84 15.36
C GLU A 154 5.66 5.90 14.54
N GLY A 155 6.94 6.23 14.55
CA GLY A 155 7.95 5.43 13.86
C GLY A 155 9.35 6.04 13.93
N PRO A 156 10.37 5.42 13.31
CA PRO A 156 11.73 5.97 13.29
C PRO A 156 11.82 7.37 12.71
N TRP A 157 10.88 7.77 11.86
CA TRP A 157 10.83 9.11 11.26
C TRP A 157 10.35 10.21 12.22
N THR A 158 9.78 9.87 13.36
CA THR A 158 9.42 10.82 14.43
C THR A 158 10.43 10.81 15.60
N ASP A 159 11.32 9.82 15.66
CA ASP A 159 12.37 9.72 16.68
C ASP A 159 13.55 10.63 16.30
N PRO A 160 13.93 11.61 17.15
CA PRO A 160 15.04 12.54 16.89
C PRO A 160 16.38 11.87 16.54
N GLN A 161 16.59 10.63 16.98
CA GLN A 161 17.81 9.87 16.68
C GLN A 161 17.87 9.46 15.20
N TRP A 162 16.72 9.15 14.58
CA TRP A 162 16.64 8.60 13.23
C TRP A 162 15.98 9.52 12.23
N ALA A 163 15.15 10.46 12.71
CA ALA A 163 14.46 11.43 11.89
C ALA A 163 15.45 12.37 11.20
N LYS A 164 15.21 12.62 9.91
CA LYS A 164 15.84 13.72 9.14
C LYS A 164 14.75 14.35 8.29
N PRO A 165 14.86 15.65 8.00
CA PRO A 165 13.99 16.30 7.04
C PRO A 165 13.99 15.54 5.71
N ALA A 166 12.85 15.44 5.06
CA ALA A 166 12.77 14.88 3.72
C ALA A 166 13.55 15.77 2.73
N LYS A 167 14.13 15.18 1.68
CA LYS A 167 14.92 15.93 0.68
C LYS A 167 14.13 17.08 0.05
N TRP A 168 12.82 16.90 -0.15
CA TRP A 168 11.95 17.94 -0.71
C TRP A 168 11.65 19.09 0.25
N GLN A 169 11.91 18.92 1.56
CA GLN A 169 11.78 19.97 2.60
C GLN A 169 13.02 20.84 2.73
N LEU A 170 14.15 20.42 2.15
CA LEU A 170 15.40 21.13 2.25
C LEU A 170 15.53 22.23 1.18
N PRO A 171 16.25 23.34 1.47
CA PRO A 171 16.70 24.28 0.47
C PRO A 171 17.46 23.56 -0.65
N ALA A 172 17.44 24.14 -1.85
CA ALA A 172 18.07 23.52 -3.04
C ALA A 172 19.57 23.22 -2.81
N ASP A 173 20.27 24.12 -2.11
CA ASP A 173 21.71 24.04 -1.84
C ASP A 173 22.10 22.94 -0.85
N ASP A 174 21.13 22.46 -0.03
CA ASP A 174 21.37 21.42 0.98
C ASP A 174 20.99 20.00 0.50
N LYS A 175 20.36 19.88 -0.67
CA LYS A 175 19.89 18.56 -1.18
C LYS A 175 21.03 17.62 -1.51
N ASP A 176 22.15 18.14 -2.00
CA ASP A 176 23.32 17.36 -2.41
C ASP A 176 24.21 16.93 -1.22
N ALA A 177 24.13 17.62 -0.07
CA ALA A 177 24.91 17.31 1.11
C ALA A 177 24.53 15.99 1.79
N ILE A 178 23.31 15.49 1.56
CA ILE A 178 22.78 14.27 2.20
C ILE A 178 23.21 13.00 1.46
N ASP A 179 23.46 13.05 0.15
CA ASP A 179 23.86 11.89 -0.64
C ASP A 179 25.28 11.38 -0.33
N ASN A 180 26.16 12.24 0.22
CA ASN A 180 27.54 11.86 0.54
C ASN A 180 27.68 11.01 1.83
N THR A 181 26.60 10.73 2.56
CA THR A 181 26.62 9.86 3.76
C THR A 181 26.01 8.47 3.53
N SER A 182 25.53 8.18 2.32
CA SER A 182 25.09 6.85 1.92
C SER A 182 26.28 6.11 1.31
N THR A 183 26.84 5.16 2.05
CA THR A 183 27.81 4.20 1.51
C THR A 183 27.16 3.46 0.34
N ASN A 184 27.71 3.69 -0.82
CA ASN A 184 27.29 3.17 -2.11
C ASN A 184 27.28 1.63 -2.12
N PRO A 185 26.14 0.93 -2.23
CA PRO A 185 26.14 -0.45 -2.64
C PRO A 185 26.16 -0.52 -4.17
N ALA A 186 27.00 -1.39 -4.66
CA ALA A 186 27.38 -1.66 -6.04
C ALA A 186 26.33 -1.39 -7.11
N THR A 187 26.82 -0.76 -8.20
CA THR A 187 26.19 -0.63 -9.52
C THR A 187 25.38 -1.86 -9.93
N ILE A 188 24.06 -1.70 -10.02
CA ILE A 188 23.18 -2.67 -10.66
C ILE A 188 23.23 -2.39 -12.17
N PRO A 189 23.47 -3.41 -13.03
CA PRO A 189 23.46 -3.22 -14.48
C PRO A 189 22.05 -2.84 -14.96
N ASP A 190 21.99 -1.83 -15.82
CA ASP A 190 20.81 -1.40 -16.54
C ASP A 190 20.17 -2.57 -17.30
N SER A 191 19.00 -3.00 -16.89
CA SER A 191 18.20 -3.98 -17.61
C SER A 191 17.10 -3.28 -18.39
N GLY A 192 17.39 -3.07 -19.66
CA GLY A 192 16.54 -2.96 -20.83
C GLY A 192 15.12 -2.39 -20.72
N GLU A 193 14.86 -1.46 -21.59
CA GLU A 193 13.59 -0.86 -22.05
C GLU A 193 12.33 -1.68 -21.70
N ARG A 194 11.56 -1.19 -20.74
CA ARG A 194 10.15 -1.60 -20.57
C ARG A 194 9.27 -0.66 -21.36
N GLY A 195 8.67 -1.20 -22.45
CA GLY A 195 7.71 -0.49 -23.26
C GLY A 195 6.57 0.11 -22.46
N GLU A 196 6.29 1.38 -22.69
CA GLU A 196 5.09 2.08 -22.20
C GLU A 196 3.83 1.35 -22.66
N LYS A 197 3.16 0.66 -21.74
CA LYS A 197 1.77 0.26 -21.97
C LYS A 197 0.91 1.49 -21.77
N ALA A 198 0.23 1.92 -22.82
CA ALA A 198 -0.75 2.98 -22.76
C ALA A 198 -1.78 2.70 -21.66
N VAL A 199 -2.02 3.69 -20.80
CA VAL A 199 -3.07 3.64 -19.78
C VAL A 199 -4.40 3.74 -20.50
N GLU A 200 -5.16 2.64 -20.59
CA GLU A 200 -6.52 2.65 -21.12
C GLU A 200 -7.44 3.55 -20.27
N ALA A 201 -8.40 4.17 -20.93
CA ALA A 201 -9.38 5.04 -20.28
C ALA A 201 -10.10 4.32 -19.12
N PRO A 202 -10.46 5.02 -18.03
CA PRO A 202 -11.13 4.40 -16.89
C PRO A 202 -12.48 3.81 -17.30
N LEU A 203 -12.71 2.53 -16.97
CA LEU A 203 -14.00 1.86 -17.16
C LEU A 203 -15.09 2.52 -16.28
N THR A 204 -16.31 2.54 -16.77
CA THR A 204 -17.47 2.98 -15.97
C THR A 204 -17.80 1.95 -14.88
N GLY A 205 -18.55 2.34 -13.87
CA GLY A 205 -18.98 1.40 -12.81
C GLY A 205 -19.79 0.22 -13.32
N GLN A 206 -20.40 0.35 -14.51
CA GLN A 206 -21.20 -0.69 -15.16
C GLN A 206 -20.30 -1.75 -15.82
N ASP A 207 -19.25 -1.31 -16.51
CA ASP A 207 -18.25 -2.19 -17.13
C ASP A 207 -17.55 -3.05 -16.06
N ALA A 208 -17.26 -2.46 -14.89
CA ALA A 208 -16.68 -3.14 -13.75
C ALA A 208 -17.61 -4.24 -13.18
N ALA A 209 -18.92 -3.98 -13.11
CA ALA A 209 -19.89 -4.96 -12.63
C ALA A 209 -20.03 -6.15 -13.59
N ASP A 210 -19.96 -5.91 -14.88
CA ASP A 210 -20.06 -6.94 -15.90
C ASP A 210 -18.77 -7.79 -15.94
N GLU A 211 -17.60 -7.19 -15.77
CA GLU A 211 -16.31 -7.89 -15.66
C GLU A 211 -16.26 -8.81 -14.41
N ILE A 212 -16.77 -8.34 -13.26
CA ILE A 212 -16.87 -9.15 -12.04
C ILE A 212 -17.85 -10.31 -12.20
N ARG A 213 -18.96 -10.11 -12.93
CA ARG A 213 -19.96 -11.17 -13.18
C ARG A 213 -19.46 -12.24 -14.15
N SER A 214 -18.62 -11.85 -15.11
CA SER A 214 -18.08 -12.75 -16.14
C SER A 214 -16.82 -13.51 -15.70
N ALA A 215 -16.22 -13.16 -14.58
CA ALA A 215 -15.02 -13.79 -14.08
C ALA A 215 -15.26 -15.25 -13.66
N PRO A 216 -14.41 -16.22 -14.09
CA PRO A 216 -14.56 -17.62 -13.71
C PRO A 216 -14.38 -17.79 -12.19
N ALA A 217 -15.26 -18.59 -11.56
CA ALA A 217 -15.12 -18.95 -10.16
C ALA A 217 -13.83 -19.78 -9.97
N TYR A 218 -12.93 -19.31 -9.13
CA TYR A 218 -11.74 -20.08 -8.74
C TYR A 218 -12.17 -21.19 -7.77
N GLN A 219 -11.94 -22.46 -8.16
CA GLN A 219 -12.09 -23.63 -7.29
C GLN A 219 -10.90 -23.77 -6.38
#